data_3b57c5ca27c7e16e46c9db847f9c1833
#
_entry.id   3b57c5ca27c7e16e46c9db847f9c1833
#
_cell.length_a   1.000
_cell.length_b   1.000
_cell.length_c   1.000
_cell.angle_alpha   90.00
_cell.angle_beta   90.00
_cell.angle_gamma   90.00
#
_symmetry.space_group_name_H-M   'P 1'
#
loop_
_entity.id
_entity.type
_entity.pdbx_description
1 polymer ?
#
loop_
_entity_poly.entity_id
_entity_poly.type
_entity_poly.pdbx_seq_one_letter_code
_entity_poly.pdbx_strand_id
1 'polypeptide(L)'
;VYKRQISITEIASKSVHKDRIIGTHYWNPAYLIPLVEVIRTEQVSDQTVERTFEILKSAGKHPVLVQKDVPGFLANRLQHALFREAISIVEHGIASPKDVDEAIKYGFGMRIGISAPFEVMDMCGLDLTESIHSYLFPHIEDTHEAQPLLKKNISEGRLGFKTQGRGFVDWTQQEMDDAVKNLNVQLIQVAKALDRL
;
A
#
# COMPACT_ATOMS: atom_id res chain seq x y z
N VAL A 1 19.44 6.22 5.17
CA VAL A 1 18.57 7.29 5.72
C VAL A 1 17.15 6.82 5.58
N TYR A 2 16.54 6.38 6.66
CA TYR A 2 15.10 6.10 6.71
C TYR A 2 14.37 7.43 6.49
N LYS A 3 13.68 7.56 5.36
CA LYS A 3 12.77 8.69 5.15
C LYS A 3 11.58 8.48 6.09
N ARG A 4 11.66 9.09 7.27
CA ARG A 4 10.50 9.22 8.13
C ARG A 4 9.46 10.01 7.35
N GLN A 5 8.25 9.49 7.23
CA GLN A 5 7.17 10.24 6.62
C GLN A 5 6.96 11.50 7.48
N ILE A 6 7.20 12.66 6.89
CA ILE A 6 6.97 13.95 7.55
C ILE A 6 5.52 14.33 7.30
N SER A 7 4.82 14.72 8.36
CA SER A 7 3.45 15.22 8.28
C SER A 7 3.39 16.47 7.38
N ILE A 8 2.40 16.54 6.53
CA ILE A 8 2.16 17.73 5.69
C ILE A 8 1.86 18.94 6.56
N THR A 9 1.18 18.74 7.68
CA THR A 9 0.91 19.76 8.69
C THR A 9 2.21 20.31 9.29
N GLU A 10 3.18 19.43 9.57
CA GLU A 10 4.50 19.86 10.06
C GLU A 10 5.28 20.65 9.01
N ILE A 11 5.26 20.21 7.74
CA ILE A 11 5.86 20.93 6.61
C ILE A 11 5.23 22.31 6.46
N ALA A 12 3.90 22.41 6.55
CA ALA A 12 3.15 23.64 6.43
C ALA A 12 3.29 24.59 7.61
N SER A 13 3.78 24.10 8.77
CA SER A 13 3.75 24.83 10.04
C SER A 13 4.41 26.20 9.98
N LYS A 14 5.49 26.35 9.20
CA LYS A 14 6.26 27.58 9.03
C LYS A 14 5.82 28.43 7.85
N SER A 15 4.82 28.02 7.10
CA SER A 15 4.30 28.78 5.95
C SER A 15 3.33 29.85 6.41
N VAL A 16 3.34 30.99 5.70
CA VAL A 16 2.35 32.06 5.87
C VAL A 16 1.03 31.68 5.18
N HIS A 17 1.10 30.96 4.07
CA HIS A 17 -0.05 30.55 3.25
C HIS A 17 -0.37 29.06 3.44
N LYS A 18 -0.78 28.68 4.64
CA LYS A 18 -1.10 27.29 4.99
C LYS A 18 -2.33 26.79 4.24
N ASP A 19 -3.22 27.70 3.88
CA ASP A 19 -4.41 27.46 3.05
C ASP A 19 -4.09 26.97 1.64
N ARG A 20 -2.84 27.18 1.19
CA ARG A 20 -2.34 26.80 -0.14
C ARG A 20 -1.35 25.64 -0.13
N ILE A 21 -1.12 25.01 1.02
CA ILE A 21 -0.23 23.85 1.15
C ILE A 21 -1.03 22.58 1.28
N ILE A 22 -0.79 21.66 0.35
CA ILE A 22 -1.44 20.34 0.30
C ILE A 22 -0.38 19.28 0.01
N GLY A 23 -0.57 18.08 0.56
CA GLY A 23 0.29 16.95 0.27
C GLY A 23 -0.17 16.19 -0.97
N THR A 24 0.77 15.72 -1.77
CA THR A 24 0.49 14.76 -2.85
C THR A 24 1.46 13.60 -2.73
N HIS A 25 0.93 12.40 -2.57
CA HIS A 25 1.72 11.18 -2.42
C HIS A 25 1.51 10.27 -3.63
N TYR A 26 2.59 10.04 -4.36
CA TYR A 26 2.61 9.19 -5.57
C TYR A 26 3.04 7.78 -5.22
N TRP A 27 2.45 6.80 -5.89
CA TRP A 27 2.79 5.39 -5.75
C TRP A 27 3.85 4.97 -6.76
N ASN A 28 4.78 4.14 -6.31
CA ASN A 28 5.88 3.66 -7.14
C ASN A 28 5.48 2.39 -7.93
N PRO A 29 5.74 2.30 -9.22
CA PRO A 29 6.37 3.31 -10.08
C PRO A 29 5.39 4.41 -10.52
N ALA A 30 5.72 5.68 -10.23
CA ALA A 30 4.82 6.81 -10.40
C ALA A 30 4.39 7.08 -11.86
N TYR A 31 5.12 6.56 -12.84
CA TYR A 31 4.79 6.64 -14.26
C TYR A 31 3.77 5.58 -14.71
N LEU A 32 3.55 4.51 -13.94
CA LEU A 32 2.57 3.46 -14.24
C LEU A 32 1.37 3.50 -13.30
N ILE A 33 1.60 3.77 -12.01
CA ILE A 33 0.50 3.80 -11.03
C ILE A 33 -0.22 5.15 -11.12
N PRO A 34 -1.52 5.16 -11.47
CA PRO A 34 -2.26 6.41 -11.61
C PRO A 34 -2.63 7.06 -10.28
N LEU A 35 -2.71 6.29 -9.18
CA LEU A 35 -3.12 6.78 -7.88
C LEU A 35 -2.22 7.92 -7.38
N VAL A 36 -2.84 9.02 -6.96
CA VAL A 36 -2.20 10.07 -6.17
C VAL A 36 -3.07 10.37 -4.96
N GLU A 37 -2.54 10.13 -3.77
CA GLU A 37 -3.21 10.53 -2.54
C GLU A 37 -3.02 12.03 -2.33
N VAL A 38 -4.12 12.76 -2.22
CA VAL A 38 -4.15 14.21 -1.95
C VAL A 38 -4.46 14.38 -0.47
N ILE A 39 -3.47 14.81 0.31
CA ILE A 39 -3.54 14.82 1.77
C ILE A 39 -3.96 16.22 2.23
N ARG A 40 -5.15 16.28 2.82
CA ARG A 40 -5.72 17.48 3.39
C ARG A 40 -5.15 17.73 4.78
N THR A 41 -4.74 18.97 5.04
CA THR A 41 -4.50 19.49 6.40
C THR A 41 -5.73 20.25 6.90
N GLU A 42 -5.80 20.53 8.19
CA GLU A 42 -6.91 21.33 8.77
C GLU A 42 -6.98 22.76 8.20
N GLN A 43 -5.87 23.27 7.67
CA GLN A 43 -5.72 24.66 7.24
C GLN A 43 -5.82 24.86 5.73
N VAL A 44 -5.74 23.79 4.93
CA VAL A 44 -5.83 23.90 3.48
C VAL A 44 -7.26 24.27 3.05
N SER A 45 -7.38 25.19 2.09
CA SER A 45 -8.66 25.61 1.56
C SER A 45 -9.26 24.55 0.62
N ASP A 46 -10.60 24.51 0.54
CA ASP A 46 -11.30 23.64 -0.42
C ASP A 46 -10.91 23.98 -1.85
N GLN A 47 -10.73 25.26 -2.17
CA GLN A 47 -10.27 25.69 -3.49
C GLN A 47 -8.91 25.10 -3.86
N THR A 48 -7.97 25.01 -2.90
CA THR A 48 -6.65 24.39 -3.14
C THR A 48 -6.80 22.89 -3.40
N VAL A 49 -7.69 22.21 -2.66
CA VAL A 49 -7.99 20.79 -2.87
C VAL A 49 -8.56 20.57 -4.28
N GLU A 50 -9.62 21.29 -4.64
CA GLU A 50 -10.31 21.19 -5.94
C GLU A 50 -9.34 21.43 -7.10
N ARG A 51 -8.58 22.52 -7.04
CA ARG A 51 -7.57 22.84 -8.06
C ARG A 51 -6.50 21.76 -8.19
N THR A 52 -6.06 21.16 -7.07
CA THR A 52 -5.09 20.06 -7.10
C THR A 52 -5.68 18.83 -7.80
N PHE A 53 -6.94 18.51 -7.52
CA PHE A 53 -7.65 17.42 -8.20
C PHE A 53 -7.76 17.65 -9.70
N GLU A 54 -8.12 18.86 -10.13
CA GLU A 54 -8.22 19.24 -11.56
C GLU A 54 -6.86 19.07 -12.28
N ILE A 55 -5.79 19.57 -11.67
CA ILE A 55 -4.43 19.46 -12.24
C ILE A 55 -4.02 18.00 -12.36
N LEU A 56 -4.22 17.18 -11.31
CA LEU A 56 -3.86 15.77 -11.33
C LEU A 56 -4.67 14.99 -12.36
N LYS A 57 -5.99 15.22 -12.44
CA LYS A 57 -6.84 14.61 -13.47
C LYS A 57 -6.43 14.99 -14.88
N SER A 58 -6.11 16.27 -15.13
CA SER A 58 -5.63 16.72 -16.43
C SER A 58 -4.29 16.10 -16.84
N ALA A 59 -3.50 15.69 -15.86
CA ALA A 59 -2.24 14.95 -16.05
C ALA A 59 -2.43 13.41 -16.14
N GLY A 60 -3.66 12.92 -16.31
CA GLY A 60 -3.96 11.49 -16.42
C GLY A 60 -3.82 10.72 -15.09
N LYS A 61 -3.80 11.42 -13.95
CA LYS A 61 -3.75 10.76 -12.63
C LYS A 61 -5.14 10.55 -12.04
N HIS A 62 -5.22 9.60 -11.10
CA HIS A 62 -6.42 9.32 -10.32
C HIS A 62 -6.25 9.81 -8.88
N PRO A 63 -6.62 11.08 -8.58
CA PRO A 63 -6.47 11.62 -7.24
C PRO A 63 -7.55 11.08 -6.29
N VAL A 64 -7.13 10.74 -5.07
CA VAL A 64 -8.01 10.31 -3.97
C VAL A 64 -7.76 11.20 -2.77
N LEU A 65 -8.83 11.70 -2.14
CA LEU A 65 -8.71 12.59 -0.99
C LEU A 65 -8.47 11.82 0.30
N VAL A 66 -7.39 12.18 0.98
CA VAL A 66 -7.11 11.76 2.35
C VAL A 66 -7.53 12.91 3.28
N GLN A 67 -8.62 12.72 4.01
CA GLN A 67 -9.28 13.77 4.80
C GLN A 67 -8.46 14.26 6.00
N LYS A 68 -7.51 13.45 6.48
CA LYS A 68 -6.67 13.78 7.65
C LYS A 68 -5.22 13.39 7.38
N ASP A 69 -4.31 14.28 7.75
CA ASP A 69 -2.88 14.04 7.71
C ASP A 69 -2.47 13.09 8.85
N VAL A 70 -2.49 11.80 8.56
CA VAL A 70 -2.15 10.73 9.52
C VAL A 70 -0.99 9.87 9.00
N PRO A 71 -0.21 9.23 9.89
CA PRO A 71 0.85 8.31 9.46
C PRO A 71 0.33 7.20 8.54
N GLY A 72 1.01 7.01 7.39
CA GLY A 72 0.66 6.00 6.39
C GLY A 72 -0.48 6.43 5.46
N PHE A 73 -1.05 7.62 5.61
CA PHE A 73 -2.16 8.13 4.81
C PHE A 73 -3.29 7.10 4.67
N LEU A 74 -3.66 6.72 3.46
CA LEU A 74 -4.72 5.74 3.18
C LEU A 74 -4.15 4.39 2.73
N ALA A 75 -3.49 4.35 1.58
CA ALA A 75 -3.15 3.10 0.93
C ALA A 75 -1.96 2.38 1.58
N ASN A 76 -0.97 3.11 2.17
CA ASN A 76 0.06 2.48 2.97
C ASN A 76 -0.51 1.78 4.21
N ARG A 77 -1.54 2.34 4.84
CA ARG A 77 -2.20 1.70 5.99
C ARG A 77 -2.79 0.35 5.60
N LEU A 78 -3.50 0.29 4.46
CA LEU A 78 -4.08 -0.96 3.95
C LEU A 78 -2.99 -1.97 3.58
N GLN A 79 -1.96 -1.52 2.85
CA GLN A 79 -0.86 -2.38 2.42
C GLN A 79 -0.08 -2.95 3.62
N HIS A 80 0.24 -2.13 4.61
CA HIS A 80 1.00 -2.59 5.77
C HIS A 80 0.17 -3.42 6.76
N ALA A 81 -1.17 -3.25 6.80
CA ALA A 81 -2.05 -4.18 7.51
C ALA A 81 -1.97 -5.60 6.89
N LEU A 82 -2.01 -5.69 5.55
CA LEU A 82 -1.80 -6.95 4.83
C LEU A 82 -0.41 -7.53 5.08
N PHE A 83 0.65 -6.72 5.02
CA PHE A 83 2.02 -7.19 5.25
C PHE A 83 2.23 -7.69 6.68
N ARG A 84 1.61 -7.03 7.66
CA ARG A 84 1.66 -7.46 9.06
C ARG A 84 1.12 -8.88 9.21
N GLU A 85 -0.05 -9.15 8.66
CA GLU A 85 -0.63 -10.50 8.70
C GLU A 85 0.21 -11.50 7.90
N ALA A 86 0.68 -11.15 6.72
CA ALA A 86 1.53 -12.02 5.90
C ALA A 86 2.81 -12.47 6.63
N ILE A 87 3.46 -11.56 7.37
CA ILE A 87 4.64 -11.90 8.17
C ILE A 87 4.26 -12.79 9.36
N SER A 88 3.14 -12.51 10.02
CA SER A 88 2.63 -13.31 11.15
C SER A 88 2.33 -14.76 10.75
N ILE A 89 1.70 -14.97 9.61
CA ILE A 89 1.44 -16.30 9.05
C ILE A 89 2.74 -17.11 8.91
N VAL A 90 3.80 -16.48 8.39
CA VAL A 90 5.11 -17.13 8.24
C VAL A 90 5.79 -17.35 9.59
N GLU A 91 5.76 -16.36 10.48
CA GLU A 91 6.40 -16.42 11.80
C GLU A 91 5.82 -17.55 12.66
N HIS A 92 4.51 -17.75 12.57
CA HIS A 92 3.81 -18.83 13.31
C HIS A 92 3.80 -20.18 12.56
N GLY A 93 4.48 -20.28 11.42
CA GLY A 93 4.60 -21.53 10.67
C GLY A 93 3.29 -22.00 10.03
N ILE A 94 2.33 -21.12 9.83
CA ILE A 94 1.05 -21.44 9.19
C ILE A 94 1.26 -21.75 7.70
N ALA A 95 2.13 -20.96 7.02
CA ALA A 95 2.48 -21.17 5.63
C ALA A 95 3.92 -20.66 5.33
N SER A 96 4.50 -21.11 4.24
CA SER A 96 5.77 -20.54 3.75
C SER A 96 5.57 -19.15 3.11
N PRO A 97 6.62 -18.31 3.02
CA PRO A 97 6.52 -17.02 2.31
C PRO A 97 6.01 -17.18 0.87
N LYS A 98 6.42 -18.24 0.19
CA LYS A 98 5.98 -18.54 -1.18
C LYS A 98 4.49 -18.85 -1.24
N ASP A 99 3.98 -19.67 -0.32
CA ASP A 99 2.56 -20.05 -0.29
C ASP A 99 1.68 -18.84 0.04
N VAL A 100 2.12 -17.94 0.95
CA VAL A 100 1.44 -16.67 1.23
C VAL A 100 1.35 -15.80 -0.02
N ASP A 101 2.47 -15.65 -0.75
CA ASP A 101 2.48 -14.89 -2.00
C ASP A 101 1.54 -15.49 -3.05
N GLU A 102 1.54 -16.81 -3.21
CA GLU A 102 0.67 -17.50 -4.16
C GLU A 102 -0.81 -17.41 -3.75
N ALA A 103 -1.13 -17.54 -2.47
CA ALA A 103 -2.50 -17.35 -1.97
C ALA A 103 -3.05 -15.95 -2.30
N ILE A 104 -2.21 -14.92 -2.19
CA ILE A 104 -2.61 -13.57 -2.57
C ILE A 104 -2.75 -13.46 -4.09
N LYS A 105 -1.75 -13.90 -4.87
CA LYS A 105 -1.71 -13.74 -6.33
C LYS A 105 -2.86 -14.48 -7.03
N TYR A 106 -3.18 -15.69 -6.60
CA TYR A 106 -4.22 -16.54 -7.19
C TYR A 106 -5.57 -16.47 -6.47
N GLY A 107 -5.62 -15.83 -5.30
CA GLY A 107 -6.81 -15.65 -4.48
C GLY A 107 -7.42 -14.25 -4.62
N PHE A 108 -7.67 -13.61 -3.49
CA PHE A 108 -8.35 -12.32 -3.44
C PHE A 108 -7.59 -11.20 -4.17
N GLY A 109 -6.27 -11.30 -4.33
CA GLY A 109 -5.46 -10.35 -5.07
C GLY A 109 -5.85 -10.20 -6.54
N MET A 110 -6.37 -11.28 -7.17
CA MET A 110 -6.88 -11.21 -8.55
C MET A 110 -8.09 -10.28 -8.67
N ARG A 111 -8.93 -10.20 -7.64
CA ARG A 111 -10.17 -9.41 -7.70
C ARG A 111 -10.02 -8.02 -7.07
N ILE A 112 -9.06 -7.79 -6.17
CA ILE A 112 -8.98 -6.54 -5.42
C ILE A 112 -8.78 -5.30 -6.29
N GLY A 113 -8.18 -5.47 -7.46
CA GLY A 113 -8.06 -4.42 -8.47
C GLY A 113 -9.35 -4.16 -9.26
N ILE A 114 -10.33 -5.04 -9.17
CA ILE A 114 -11.62 -4.97 -9.87
C ILE A 114 -12.73 -4.55 -8.89
N SER A 115 -12.82 -5.26 -7.77
CA SER A 115 -13.77 -4.99 -6.69
C SER A 115 -13.02 -4.79 -5.39
N ALA A 116 -13.06 -3.57 -4.89
CA ALA A 116 -12.40 -3.14 -3.67
C ALA A 116 -13.12 -3.64 -2.41
N PRO A 117 -12.52 -3.53 -1.21
CA PRO A 117 -13.06 -4.16 0.00
C PRO A 117 -14.53 -3.83 0.31
N PHE A 118 -14.93 -2.57 0.21
CA PHE A 118 -16.31 -2.16 0.52
C PHE A 118 -17.30 -2.73 -0.49
N GLU A 119 -16.96 -2.73 -1.78
CA GLU A 119 -17.79 -3.33 -2.83
C GLU A 119 -17.98 -4.83 -2.58
N VAL A 120 -16.92 -5.54 -2.18
CA VAL A 120 -17.01 -6.98 -1.88
C VAL A 120 -17.86 -7.24 -0.64
N MET A 121 -17.71 -6.43 0.42
CA MET A 121 -18.52 -6.58 1.64
C MET A 121 -20.00 -6.30 1.35
N ASP A 122 -20.32 -5.29 0.56
CA ASP A 122 -21.70 -5.00 0.15
C ASP A 122 -22.28 -6.13 -0.70
N MET A 123 -21.52 -6.69 -1.64
CA MET A 123 -21.97 -7.84 -2.46
C MET A 123 -22.20 -9.12 -1.64
N CYS A 124 -21.42 -9.34 -0.58
CA CYS A 124 -21.54 -10.54 0.28
C CYS A 124 -22.58 -10.38 1.39
N GLY A 125 -22.91 -9.17 1.74
CA GLY A 125 -23.75 -8.82 2.90
C GLY A 125 -22.93 -8.43 4.13
N LEU A 126 -23.34 -7.35 4.79
CA LEU A 126 -22.65 -6.82 5.96
C LEU A 126 -22.82 -7.70 7.21
N ASP A 127 -23.93 -8.41 7.29
CA ASP A 127 -24.21 -9.41 8.33
C ASP A 127 -23.24 -10.60 8.25
N LEU A 128 -22.96 -11.11 7.03
CA LEU A 128 -21.95 -12.14 6.84
C LEU A 128 -20.56 -11.60 7.16
N THR A 129 -20.26 -10.38 6.73
CA THR A 129 -18.98 -9.74 7.03
C THR A 129 -18.76 -9.59 8.55
N GLU A 130 -19.76 -9.13 9.28
CA GLU A 130 -19.72 -9.01 10.76
C GLU A 130 -19.47 -10.35 11.42
N SER A 131 -20.19 -11.39 10.99
CA SER A 131 -20.02 -12.76 11.51
C SER A 131 -18.60 -13.29 11.31
N ILE A 132 -18.02 -13.08 10.11
CA ILE A 132 -16.63 -13.45 9.80
C ILE A 132 -15.63 -12.65 10.65
N HIS A 133 -15.82 -11.35 10.78
CA HIS A 133 -14.94 -10.49 11.58
C HIS A 133 -14.96 -10.88 13.06
N SER A 134 -16.13 -11.16 13.62
CA SER A 134 -16.31 -11.59 15.01
C SER A 134 -15.56 -12.88 15.31
N TYR A 135 -15.50 -13.80 14.35
CA TYR A 135 -14.75 -15.04 14.48
C TYR A 135 -13.24 -14.84 14.23
N LEU A 136 -12.86 -14.09 13.17
CA LEU A 136 -11.50 -14.08 12.65
C LEU A 136 -10.59 -13.09 13.38
N PHE A 137 -11.07 -11.89 13.74
CA PHE A 137 -10.25 -10.83 14.32
C PHE A 137 -9.50 -11.21 15.60
N PRO A 138 -10.03 -12.06 16.48
CA PRO A 138 -9.27 -12.54 17.64
C PRO A 138 -8.04 -13.41 17.28
N HIS A 139 -7.92 -13.85 16.02
CA HIS A 139 -6.90 -14.80 15.56
C HIS A 139 -5.91 -14.22 14.55
N ILE A 140 -6.12 -12.99 14.08
CA ILE A 140 -5.19 -12.31 13.18
C ILE A 140 -4.30 -11.33 13.94
N GLU A 141 -3.18 -10.97 13.32
CA GLU A 141 -2.12 -10.17 13.94
C GLU A 141 -2.54 -8.71 14.22
N ASP A 142 -2.33 -8.24 15.45
CA ASP A 142 -2.64 -6.88 15.88
C ASP A 142 -1.45 -6.10 16.47
N THR A 143 -0.20 -6.63 16.36
CA THR A 143 1.00 -5.99 16.90
C THR A 143 1.18 -4.55 16.41
N HIS A 144 1.69 -3.70 17.30
CA HIS A 144 2.01 -2.30 17.01
C HIS A 144 3.51 -2.08 16.70
N GLU A 145 4.29 -3.16 16.64
CA GLU A 145 5.71 -3.14 16.36
C GLU A 145 6.06 -3.98 15.12
N ALA A 146 7.28 -3.78 14.59
CA ALA A 146 7.82 -4.68 13.58
C ALA A 146 8.04 -6.07 14.18
N GLN A 147 7.56 -7.10 13.50
CA GLN A 147 7.58 -8.48 13.99
C GLN A 147 9.00 -9.01 14.21
N PRO A 148 9.19 -9.95 15.16
CA PRO A 148 10.47 -10.60 15.44
C PRO A 148 11.13 -11.21 14.22
N LEU A 149 10.38 -11.91 13.37
CA LEU A 149 10.91 -12.51 12.13
C LEU A 149 11.50 -11.46 11.19
N LEU A 150 10.87 -10.29 11.02
CA LEU A 150 11.41 -9.20 10.21
C LEU A 150 12.68 -8.64 10.84
N LYS A 151 12.69 -8.39 12.16
CA LYS A 151 13.86 -7.92 12.91
C LYS A 151 15.03 -8.91 12.81
N LYS A 152 14.75 -10.22 12.91
CA LYS A 152 15.74 -11.30 12.74
C LYS A 152 16.38 -11.27 11.35
N ASN A 153 15.57 -11.26 10.28
CA ASN A 153 16.09 -11.19 8.92
C ASN A 153 17.02 -9.98 8.72
N ILE A 154 16.64 -8.81 9.24
CA ILE A 154 17.46 -7.60 9.17
C ILE A 154 18.80 -7.81 9.91
N SER A 155 18.79 -8.38 11.13
CA SER A 155 19.99 -8.61 11.93
C SER A 155 20.94 -9.63 11.29
N GLU A 156 20.42 -10.57 10.51
CA GLU A 156 21.18 -11.55 9.73
C GLU A 156 21.66 -11.01 8.37
N GLY A 157 21.41 -9.73 8.07
CA GLY A 157 21.77 -9.10 6.80
C GLY A 157 20.94 -9.57 5.61
N ARG A 158 19.76 -10.16 5.84
CA ARG A 158 18.80 -10.60 4.82
C ARG A 158 17.88 -9.43 4.45
N LEU A 159 18.36 -8.55 3.56
CA LEU A 159 17.65 -7.32 3.18
C LEU A 159 17.02 -7.41 1.78
N GLY A 160 16.80 -8.62 1.29
CA GLY A 160 16.19 -8.87 -0.01
C GLY A 160 17.13 -8.48 -1.17
N PHE A 161 16.61 -7.81 -2.17
CA PHE A 161 17.38 -7.41 -3.38
C PHE A 161 18.59 -6.52 -3.07
N LYS A 162 18.62 -5.84 -1.92
CA LYS A 162 19.78 -5.04 -1.48
C LYS A 162 20.97 -5.90 -1.06
N THR A 163 20.76 -7.17 -0.76
CA THR A 163 21.77 -8.13 -0.31
C THR A 163 21.80 -9.37 -1.20
N GLN A 164 21.89 -9.16 -2.50
CA GLN A 164 21.99 -10.23 -3.50
C GLN A 164 20.84 -11.24 -3.42
N GLY A 165 19.63 -10.76 -3.16
CA GLY A 165 18.42 -11.59 -3.14
C GLY A 165 18.14 -12.34 -1.83
N ARG A 166 18.95 -12.16 -0.79
CA ARG A 166 18.69 -12.81 0.51
C ARG A 166 17.63 -12.04 1.31
N GLY A 167 16.42 -12.55 1.37
CA GLY A 167 15.26 -11.93 2.04
C GLY A 167 14.39 -12.94 2.77
N PHE A 168 13.08 -12.74 2.79
CA PHE A 168 12.12 -13.78 3.21
C PHE A 168 12.20 -15.02 2.31
N VAL A 169 12.48 -14.79 1.03
CA VAL A 169 12.80 -15.80 0.04
C VAL A 169 14.20 -15.51 -0.47
N ASP A 170 14.95 -16.54 -0.83
CA ASP A 170 16.24 -16.40 -1.50
C ASP A 170 16.02 -16.36 -3.02
N TRP A 171 16.61 -15.36 -3.67
CA TRP A 171 16.48 -15.06 -5.09
C TRP A 171 17.83 -15.16 -5.78
N THR A 172 17.87 -15.76 -6.94
CA THR A 172 19.01 -15.62 -7.86
C THR A 172 18.99 -14.25 -8.55
N GLN A 173 20.13 -13.83 -9.12
CA GLN A 173 20.19 -12.57 -9.87
C GLN A 173 19.18 -12.55 -11.04
N GLN A 174 19.07 -13.67 -11.76
CA GLN A 174 18.14 -13.80 -12.87
C GLN A 174 16.67 -13.64 -12.42
N GLU A 175 16.29 -14.26 -11.31
CA GLU A 175 14.93 -14.14 -10.75
C GLU A 175 14.64 -12.71 -10.30
N MET A 176 15.61 -11.99 -9.72
CA MET A 176 15.43 -10.58 -9.35
C MET A 176 15.21 -9.69 -10.58
N ASP A 177 16.01 -9.88 -11.63
CA ASP A 177 15.91 -9.11 -12.87
C ASP A 177 14.57 -9.40 -13.58
N ASP A 178 14.18 -10.67 -13.64
CA ASP A 178 12.89 -11.10 -14.21
C ASP A 178 11.71 -10.57 -13.40
N ALA A 179 11.78 -10.56 -12.07
CA ALA A 179 10.73 -10.03 -11.22
C ALA A 179 10.48 -8.54 -11.48
N VAL A 180 11.54 -7.74 -11.57
CA VAL A 180 11.42 -6.30 -11.86
C VAL A 180 10.87 -6.05 -13.26
N LYS A 181 11.37 -6.77 -14.27
CA LYS A 181 10.92 -6.65 -15.65
C LYS A 181 9.45 -7.07 -15.79
N ASN A 182 9.10 -8.23 -15.24
CA ASN A 182 7.75 -8.77 -15.33
C ASN A 182 6.73 -7.89 -14.60
N LEU A 183 7.11 -7.33 -13.44
CA LEU A 183 6.24 -6.39 -12.72
C LEU A 183 5.81 -5.23 -13.62
N ASN A 184 6.75 -4.56 -14.28
CA ASN A 184 6.45 -3.42 -15.14
C ASN A 184 5.58 -3.81 -16.35
N VAL A 185 5.92 -4.93 -17.01
CA VAL A 185 5.17 -5.41 -18.18
C VAL A 185 3.74 -5.79 -17.79
N GLN A 186 3.58 -6.51 -16.68
CA GLN A 186 2.25 -6.96 -16.23
C GLN A 186 1.41 -5.80 -15.69
N LEU A 187 2.01 -4.84 -15.00
CA LEU A 187 1.29 -3.63 -14.57
C LEU A 187 0.71 -2.86 -15.75
N ILE A 188 1.45 -2.73 -16.85
CA ILE A 188 0.94 -2.08 -18.07
C ILE A 188 -0.25 -2.86 -18.64
N GLN A 189 -0.16 -4.19 -18.69
CA GLN A 189 -1.26 -5.03 -19.19
C GLN A 189 -2.51 -4.93 -18.33
N VAL A 190 -2.35 -5.02 -17.02
CA VAL A 190 -3.46 -4.89 -16.06
C VAL A 190 -4.09 -3.49 -16.12
N ALA A 191 -3.27 -2.45 -16.16
CA ALA A 191 -3.77 -1.09 -16.23
C ALA A 191 -4.55 -0.83 -17.53
N LYS A 192 -4.09 -1.37 -18.67
CA LYS A 192 -4.83 -1.33 -19.94
C LYS A 192 -6.14 -2.12 -19.89
N ALA A 193 -6.10 -3.34 -19.32
CA ALA A 193 -7.30 -4.18 -19.20
C ALA A 193 -8.39 -3.54 -18.31
N LEU A 194 -7.98 -2.71 -17.35
CA LEU A 194 -8.87 -2.01 -16.42
C LEU A 194 -9.17 -0.55 -16.84
N ASP A 195 -8.74 -0.12 -18.04
CA ASP A 195 -8.88 1.26 -18.53
C ASP A 195 -8.35 2.30 -17.54
N ARG A 196 -7.13 2.07 -17.05
CA ARG A 196 -6.45 2.90 -16.03
C ARG A 196 -5.12 3.52 -16.50
N LEU A 197 -4.84 3.46 -17.81
CA LEU A 197 -3.71 4.12 -18.46
C LEU A 197 -4.17 5.17 -19.45
#